data_333d75540d7d01128bfb1fff97a12a18
#
_entry.id   333d75540d7d01128bfb1fff97a12a18
#
_cell.length_a   1.000
_cell.length_b   1.000
_cell.length_c   1.000
_cell.angle_alpha   90.00
_cell.angle_beta   90.00
_cell.angle_gamma   90.00
#
_symmetry.space_group_name_H-M   'P 1'
#
loop_
_entity.id
_entity.type
_entity.pdbx_description
1 polymer ?
#
loop_
_entity_poly.entity_id
_entity_poly.type
_entity_poly.pdbx_seq_one_letter_code
_entity_poly.pdbx_strand_id
1 'polypeptide(L)'
;MLLLAKCISLRTFHVINHSLPWTFPKRVIGHSFWLVPMLFLLGGCTAPSNVENAIEDKILHFGLGSEPQYLDPHLASSVSAHNVIIALIEGLVSEDPKTLKPLPGVAESWDISEDGLLYTFHIRKNAKWSNGDPVTAHDFVYSYRRILNPNLASQYASMLHGLKNARKYHEEGLKWEEAKVGAVAIDNHTLQLTLENPTPYFLELLNHYSWFPAHPPTIKKFDAFEKQGTPWTRPGNYVGNGPFILYEHKVNSVIEVKKNPNYWDAETVSLEAIRFYPIESADTEERAFRSGFLHLTQTVSPDRIDFLKQNHPEIIHFEPYLGTYFYRFNLEEPPFDDVRVRLAFNLATDRQAIVEKVTKGGQVPARCFTPPGTG
;
A
#
# COMPACT_ATOMS: atom_id res chain seq x y z
N MET A 1 5.72 2.40 -1.67
CA MET A 1 4.37 2.88 -2.01
C MET A 1 4.25 3.21 -3.50
N LEU A 2 5.16 3.99 -4.09
CA LEU A 2 5.15 4.36 -5.52
C LEU A 2 5.21 3.17 -6.51
N LEU A 3 5.86 2.08 -6.18
CA LEU A 3 6.05 0.95 -7.11
C LEU A 3 4.77 0.18 -7.45
N LEU A 4 3.82 0.05 -6.53
CA LEU A 4 2.52 -0.59 -6.83
C LEU A 4 1.63 0.31 -7.69
N ALA A 5 1.61 1.62 -7.44
CA ALA A 5 0.92 2.58 -8.29
C ALA A 5 1.55 2.60 -9.71
N LYS A 6 2.88 2.52 -9.83
CA LYS A 6 3.56 2.35 -11.14
C LYS A 6 3.19 1.03 -11.85
N CYS A 7 3.01 -0.07 -11.12
CA CYS A 7 2.61 -1.36 -11.70
C CYS A 7 1.15 -1.37 -12.20
N ILE A 8 0.29 -0.56 -11.61
CA ILE A 8 -1.13 -0.48 -12.00
C ILE A 8 -1.33 0.50 -13.17
N SER A 9 -0.51 1.55 -13.28
CA SER A 9 -0.64 2.64 -14.26
C SER A 9 0.27 2.53 -15.50
N LEU A 10 1.20 1.57 -15.58
CA LEU A 10 2.17 1.52 -16.68
C LEU A 10 1.61 0.92 -17.96
N ARG A 11 1.45 1.76 -18.96
CA ARG A 11 1.17 1.39 -20.37
C ARG A 11 2.32 0.65 -21.08
N THR A 12 3.50 0.50 -20.45
CA THR A 12 4.63 -0.23 -21.09
C THR A 12 5.62 -0.71 -20.02
N PHE A 13 5.60 -2.00 -19.75
CA PHE A 13 6.69 -2.67 -19.04
C PHE A 13 7.82 -2.94 -20.02
N HIS A 14 8.96 -2.27 -19.85
CA HIS A 14 10.22 -2.80 -20.34
C HIS A 14 10.78 -3.72 -19.27
N VAL A 15 10.56 -5.01 -19.46
CA VAL A 15 11.23 -6.03 -18.64
C VAL A 15 12.71 -5.98 -19.05
N ILE A 16 13.55 -5.51 -18.15
CA ILE A 16 15.00 -5.58 -18.34
C ILE A 16 15.40 -7.02 -18.02
N ASN A 17 15.47 -7.84 -19.07
CA ASN A 17 15.98 -9.18 -19.01
C ASN A 17 17.52 -9.09 -19.09
N HIS A 18 18.21 -9.06 -17.95
CA HIS A 18 19.64 -9.25 -17.87
C HIS A 18 19.95 -10.58 -17.17
N SER A 19 20.06 -11.62 -17.96
CA SER A 19 20.83 -12.82 -17.59
C SER A 19 22.30 -12.39 -17.46
N LEU A 20 22.76 -12.16 -16.24
CA LEU A 20 24.17 -11.87 -15.95
C LEU A 20 24.98 -13.17 -16.03
N PRO A 21 25.96 -13.27 -16.95
CA PRO A 21 26.90 -14.40 -16.91
C PRO A 21 27.95 -14.14 -15.83
N TRP A 22 27.91 -14.91 -14.76
CA TRP A 22 28.96 -14.93 -13.75
C TRP A 22 30.23 -15.59 -14.34
N THR A 23 31.25 -14.80 -14.67
CA THR A 23 32.56 -15.33 -15.05
C THR A 23 33.45 -15.44 -13.83
N PHE A 24 33.78 -16.68 -13.45
CA PHE A 24 34.83 -16.96 -12.48
C PHE A 24 36.23 -16.85 -13.15
N PRO A 25 37.23 -16.27 -12.48
CA PRO A 25 38.59 -16.25 -13.02
C PRO A 25 39.20 -17.63 -13.04
N LYS A 26 39.65 -18.05 -14.21
CA LYS A 26 40.39 -19.30 -14.42
C LYS A 26 41.79 -19.21 -13.77
N ARG A 27 42.07 -20.00 -12.75
CA ARG A 27 43.42 -20.35 -12.37
C ARG A 27 43.85 -21.58 -13.15
N VAL A 28 44.87 -21.40 -13.98
CA VAL A 28 45.57 -22.48 -14.71
C VAL A 28 46.47 -23.23 -13.73
N ILE A 29 46.27 -24.50 -13.54
CA ILE A 29 47.30 -25.47 -13.06
C ILE A 29 47.23 -26.66 -14.00
N GLY A 30 48.29 -26.80 -14.80
CA GLY A 30 48.45 -27.96 -15.64
C GLY A 30 48.90 -29.16 -14.84
N HIS A 31 48.36 -30.33 -15.16
CA HIS A 31 49.11 -31.62 -15.20
C HIS A 31 48.27 -32.63 -15.97
N SER A 32 48.91 -33.19 -16.97
CA SER A 32 48.40 -34.23 -17.86
C SER A 32 48.19 -35.55 -17.10
N PHE A 33 47.02 -36.16 -17.27
CA PHE A 33 46.87 -37.62 -17.24
C PHE A 33 45.63 -38.06 -18.04
N TRP A 34 45.83 -39.11 -18.80
CA TRP A 34 45.04 -39.82 -19.77
C TRP A 34 43.53 -40.03 -19.45
N LEU A 35 42.66 -39.57 -20.29
CA LEU A 35 41.60 -40.10 -21.13
C LEU A 35 40.69 -41.22 -20.62
N VAL A 36 39.45 -40.87 -20.34
CA VAL A 36 38.22 -41.49 -20.92
C VAL A 36 37.26 -40.35 -21.23
N PRO A 37 36.74 -40.21 -22.46
CA PRO A 37 35.74 -39.19 -22.75
C PRO A 37 34.38 -39.71 -22.27
N MET A 38 34.05 -39.48 -21.03
CA MET A 38 32.68 -39.58 -20.57
C MET A 38 32.01 -38.24 -20.91
N LEU A 39 31.43 -38.23 -22.11
CA LEU A 39 30.55 -37.17 -22.57
C LEU A 39 29.29 -37.14 -21.67
N PHE A 40 29.43 -36.62 -20.46
CA PHE A 40 28.26 -36.11 -19.74
C PHE A 40 27.82 -34.87 -20.46
N LEU A 41 26.82 -35.05 -21.29
CA LEU A 41 25.89 -33.99 -21.70
C LEU A 41 25.29 -33.42 -20.39
N LEU A 42 26.02 -32.50 -19.77
CA LEU A 42 25.46 -31.57 -18.81
C LEU A 42 24.60 -30.56 -19.59
N GLY A 43 23.55 -31.05 -20.22
CA GLY A 43 22.37 -30.26 -20.48
C GLY A 43 21.76 -29.91 -19.13
N GLY A 44 22.35 -28.95 -18.44
CA GLY A 44 21.70 -28.33 -17.32
C GLY A 44 20.48 -27.61 -17.86
N CYS A 45 19.34 -28.30 -17.96
CA CYS A 45 18.03 -27.67 -18.00
C CYS A 45 17.92 -26.95 -16.66
N THR A 46 18.39 -25.71 -16.58
CA THR A 46 17.99 -24.81 -15.51
C THR A 46 16.50 -24.58 -15.75
N ALA A 47 15.67 -25.18 -14.90
CA ALA A 47 14.24 -24.86 -14.91
C ALA A 47 14.09 -23.33 -14.83
N PRO A 48 13.20 -22.74 -15.64
CA PRO A 48 13.01 -21.31 -15.60
C PRO A 48 12.63 -20.86 -14.19
N SER A 49 13.13 -19.71 -13.77
CA SER A 49 12.82 -19.13 -12.47
C SER A 49 11.32 -18.77 -12.37
N ASN A 50 10.83 -18.55 -11.16
CA ASN A 50 9.44 -18.06 -10.98
C ASN A 50 9.17 -16.78 -11.76
N VAL A 51 10.14 -15.87 -11.79
CA VAL A 51 10.05 -14.59 -12.51
C VAL A 51 9.93 -14.81 -14.01
N GLU A 52 10.76 -15.70 -14.59
CA GLU A 52 10.72 -16.01 -16.02
C GLU A 52 9.38 -16.61 -16.45
N ASN A 53 8.86 -17.59 -15.70
CA ASN A 53 7.54 -18.16 -15.95
C ASN A 53 6.41 -17.13 -15.79
N ALA A 54 6.52 -16.28 -14.76
CA ALA A 54 5.50 -15.29 -14.43
C ALA A 54 5.39 -14.16 -15.46
N ILE A 55 6.40 -13.91 -16.29
CA ILE A 55 6.33 -12.93 -17.38
C ILE A 55 5.28 -13.35 -18.41
N GLU A 56 5.29 -14.60 -18.84
CA GLU A 56 4.31 -15.13 -19.79
C GLU A 56 2.90 -15.13 -19.18
N ASP A 57 2.78 -15.50 -17.91
CA ASP A 57 1.50 -15.57 -17.20
C ASP A 57 1.02 -14.19 -16.71
N LYS A 58 1.80 -13.14 -16.86
CA LYS A 58 1.53 -11.76 -16.36
C LYS A 58 1.26 -11.72 -14.86
N ILE A 59 2.03 -12.47 -14.08
CA ILE A 59 1.95 -12.55 -12.63
C ILE A 59 3.08 -11.75 -12.01
N LEU A 60 2.77 -10.81 -11.11
CA LEU A 60 3.78 -10.09 -10.33
C LEU A 60 4.05 -10.83 -9.02
N HIS A 61 5.30 -11.19 -8.75
CA HIS A 61 5.77 -11.71 -7.46
C HIS A 61 6.41 -10.57 -6.66
N PHE A 62 5.78 -10.19 -5.55
CA PHE A 62 6.13 -9.01 -4.76
C PHE A 62 6.43 -9.39 -3.30
N GLY A 63 7.62 -9.04 -2.81
CA GLY A 63 7.96 -9.15 -1.40
C GLY A 63 7.22 -8.10 -0.59
N LEU A 64 6.45 -8.53 0.41
CA LEU A 64 5.53 -7.65 1.15
C LEU A 64 6.13 -7.13 2.47
N GLY A 65 7.28 -7.67 2.89
CA GLY A 65 7.94 -7.36 4.15
C GLY A 65 7.30 -8.07 5.34
N SER A 66 6.05 -7.79 5.67
CA SER A 66 5.37 -8.41 6.82
C SER A 66 3.95 -8.87 6.48
N GLU A 67 3.44 -9.82 7.26
CA GLU A 67 2.04 -10.24 7.20
C GLU A 67 1.12 -9.07 7.60
N PRO A 68 0.12 -8.70 6.79
CA PRO A 68 -0.86 -7.69 7.17
C PRO A 68 -1.79 -8.22 8.29
N GLN A 69 -1.91 -7.45 9.37
CA GLN A 69 -2.79 -7.82 10.47
C GLN A 69 -4.27 -7.81 10.06
N TYR A 70 -4.66 -6.85 9.21
CA TYR A 70 -6.01 -6.67 8.69
C TYR A 70 -5.96 -6.35 7.21
N LEU A 71 -6.94 -6.86 6.44
CA LEU A 71 -7.25 -6.43 5.08
C LEU A 71 -8.54 -5.58 5.03
N ASP A 72 -9.12 -5.29 6.18
CA ASP A 72 -10.21 -4.33 6.33
C ASP A 72 -9.64 -2.91 6.23
N PRO A 73 -10.04 -2.08 5.25
CA PRO A 73 -9.48 -0.74 5.04
C PRO A 73 -9.73 0.19 6.23
N HIS A 74 -10.75 -0.09 7.04
CA HIS A 74 -11.07 0.72 8.22
C HIS A 74 -10.33 0.27 9.49
N LEU A 75 -9.61 -0.85 9.47
CA LEU A 75 -8.85 -1.39 10.60
C LEU A 75 -7.36 -1.50 10.33
N ALA A 76 -6.97 -1.51 9.06
CA ALA A 76 -5.58 -1.62 8.65
C ALA A 76 -4.75 -0.42 9.11
N SER A 77 -3.48 -0.68 9.52
CA SER A 77 -2.56 0.37 9.98
C SER A 77 -1.12 0.13 9.54
N SER A 78 -0.87 -0.85 8.67
CA SER A 78 0.47 -1.19 8.20
C SER A 78 0.66 -0.93 6.70
N VAL A 79 1.92 -0.73 6.28
CA VAL A 79 2.29 -0.58 4.87
C VAL A 79 1.98 -1.88 4.09
N SER A 80 2.21 -3.05 4.69
CA SER A 80 1.88 -4.33 4.07
C SER A 80 0.38 -4.47 3.78
N ALA A 81 -0.48 -4.06 4.73
CA ALA A 81 -1.92 -4.03 4.51
C ALA A 81 -2.31 -3.02 3.40
N HIS A 82 -1.72 -1.82 3.42
CA HIS A 82 -1.95 -0.81 2.37
C HIS A 82 -1.67 -1.37 0.97
N ASN A 83 -0.52 -2.03 0.77
CA ASN A 83 -0.13 -2.58 -0.52
C ASN A 83 -1.13 -3.60 -1.09
N VAL A 84 -1.76 -4.38 -0.23
CA VAL A 84 -2.79 -5.34 -0.64
C VAL A 84 -4.14 -4.65 -0.84
N ILE A 85 -4.53 -3.74 0.08
CA ILE A 85 -5.83 -3.07 0.03
C ILE A 85 -5.98 -2.23 -1.24
N ILE A 86 -4.95 -1.48 -1.66
CA ILE A 86 -5.01 -0.67 -2.90
C ILE A 86 -5.14 -1.51 -4.18
N ALA A 87 -4.81 -2.80 -4.13
CA ALA A 87 -5.09 -3.72 -5.22
C ALA A 87 -6.55 -4.20 -5.22
N LEU A 88 -7.20 -4.22 -4.04
CA LEU A 88 -8.55 -4.78 -3.85
C LEU A 88 -9.66 -3.72 -3.86
N ILE A 89 -9.35 -2.49 -3.45
CA ILE A 89 -10.33 -1.41 -3.28
C ILE A 89 -9.75 -0.12 -3.89
N GLU A 90 -10.61 0.63 -4.56
CA GLU A 90 -10.33 1.97 -5.07
C GLU A 90 -11.20 3.01 -4.35
N GLY A 91 -10.62 4.17 -4.05
CA GLY A 91 -11.29 5.32 -3.45
C GLY A 91 -11.98 6.22 -4.48
N LEU A 92 -12.47 7.38 -4.00
CA LEU A 92 -13.02 8.43 -4.88
C LEU A 92 -11.98 8.91 -5.90
N VAL A 93 -10.74 9.05 -5.44
CA VAL A 93 -9.61 9.47 -6.25
C VAL A 93 -8.54 8.38 -6.27
N SER A 94 -7.72 8.38 -7.29
CA SER A 94 -6.47 7.66 -7.36
C SER A 94 -5.29 8.64 -7.40
N GLU A 95 -4.07 8.16 -7.55
CA GLU A 95 -2.86 8.97 -7.47
C GLU A 95 -2.02 8.81 -8.74
N ASP A 96 -1.58 9.92 -9.32
CA ASP A 96 -0.61 9.89 -10.41
C ASP A 96 0.71 9.32 -9.91
N PRO A 97 1.23 8.25 -10.52
CA PRO A 97 2.40 7.54 -9.99
C PRO A 97 3.71 8.33 -10.08
N LYS A 98 3.74 9.47 -10.78
CA LYS A 98 4.93 10.31 -10.94
C LYS A 98 4.84 11.59 -10.12
N THR A 99 3.68 12.23 -10.14
CA THR A 99 3.49 13.56 -9.53
C THR A 99 2.80 13.50 -8.18
N LEU A 100 2.23 12.34 -7.80
CA LEU A 100 1.42 12.11 -6.61
C LEU A 100 0.16 12.98 -6.54
N LYS A 101 -0.21 13.61 -7.64
CA LYS A 101 -1.43 14.43 -7.71
C LYS A 101 -2.67 13.55 -7.78
N PRO A 102 -3.78 13.99 -7.17
CA PRO A 102 -5.05 13.29 -7.28
C PRO A 102 -5.51 13.16 -8.74
N LEU A 103 -5.91 11.96 -9.12
CA LEU A 103 -6.53 11.62 -10.40
C LEU A 103 -7.94 11.07 -10.15
N PRO A 104 -8.85 11.11 -11.16
CA PRO A 104 -10.11 10.42 -11.08
C PRO A 104 -9.96 8.92 -10.79
N GLY A 105 -10.62 8.46 -9.73
CA GLY A 105 -10.78 7.05 -9.39
C GLY A 105 -12.24 6.61 -9.63
N VAL A 106 -12.92 6.12 -8.59
CA VAL A 106 -14.36 5.83 -8.63
C VAL A 106 -15.18 7.07 -8.97
N ALA A 107 -14.76 8.26 -8.52
CA ALA A 107 -15.32 9.51 -9.01
C ALA A 107 -14.65 9.88 -10.36
N GLU A 108 -15.47 10.14 -11.39
CA GLU A 108 -14.97 10.58 -12.69
C GLU A 108 -14.59 12.06 -12.71
N SER A 109 -15.16 12.85 -11.79
CA SER A 109 -14.89 14.28 -11.61
C SER A 109 -15.40 14.76 -10.25
N TRP A 110 -15.04 15.99 -9.90
CA TRP A 110 -15.54 16.66 -8.70
C TRP A 110 -15.57 18.17 -8.89
N ASP A 111 -16.48 18.83 -8.15
CA ASP A 111 -16.58 20.27 -8.03
C ASP A 111 -16.24 20.71 -6.60
N ILE A 112 -15.61 21.87 -6.46
CA ILE A 112 -15.22 22.47 -5.18
C ILE A 112 -15.85 23.83 -5.08
N SER A 113 -16.56 24.12 -3.96
CA SER A 113 -17.12 25.44 -3.71
C SER A 113 -16.03 26.51 -3.54
N GLU A 114 -16.36 27.77 -3.79
CA GLU A 114 -15.42 28.91 -3.72
C GLU A 114 -14.76 29.05 -2.33
N ASP A 115 -15.48 28.68 -1.27
CA ASP A 115 -14.97 28.70 0.10
C ASP A 115 -14.12 27.46 0.46
N GLY A 116 -13.99 26.48 -0.45
CA GLY A 116 -13.23 25.26 -0.25
C GLY A 116 -13.82 24.30 0.79
N LEU A 117 -15.10 24.48 1.16
CA LEU A 117 -15.75 23.67 2.19
C LEU A 117 -16.60 22.52 1.63
N LEU A 118 -17.19 22.69 0.45
CA LEU A 118 -18.05 21.67 -0.15
C LEU A 118 -17.39 21.07 -1.37
N TYR A 119 -17.27 19.73 -1.36
CA TYR A 119 -16.79 18.92 -2.48
C TYR A 119 -17.96 18.07 -2.98
N THR A 120 -18.26 18.15 -4.27
CA THR A 120 -19.31 17.34 -4.92
C THR A 120 -18.63 16.37 -5.89
N PHE A 121 -18.65 15.07 -5.58
CA PHE A 121 -18.05 14.02 -6.38
C PHE A 121 -19.09 13.37 -7.28
N HIS A 122 -18.75 13.17 -8.56
CA HIS A 122 -19.56 12.48 -9.56
C HIS A 122 -19.07 11.04 -9.72
N ILE A 123 -19.84 10.08 -9.19
CA ILE A 123 -19.49 8.66 -9.19
C ILE A 123 -19.76 8.06 -10.57
N ARG A 124 -18.79 7.31 -11.10
CA ARG A 124 -18.89 6.61 -12.39
C ARG A 124 -20.08 5.68 -12.42
N LYS A 125 -20.88 5.75 -13.48
CA LYS A 125 -22.04 4.87 -13.69
C LYS A 125 -21.65 3.42 -13.97
N ASN A 126 -20.44 3.18 -14.48
CA ASN A 126 -19.90 1.86 -14.77
C ASN A 126 -19.04 1.29 -13.62
N ALA A 127 -18.86 2.02 -12.51
CA ALA A 127 -18.15 1.50 -11.35
C ALA A 127 -18.95 0.36 -10.70
N LYS A 128 -18.27 -0.78 -10.49
CA LYS A 128 -18.87 -2.00 -9.94
C LYS A 128 -18.00 -2.60 -8.87
N TRP A 129 -18.65 -3.23 -7.93
CA TRP A 129 -18.01 -4.17 -7.02
C TRP A 129 -17.65 -5.46 -7.75
N SER A 130 -16.71 -6.24 -7.21
CA SER A 130 -16.23 -7.49 -7.82
C SER A 130 -17.31 -8.55 -8.01
N ASN A 131 -18.41 -8.49 -7.27
CA ASN A 131 -19.58 -9.34 -7.41
C ASN A 131 -20.60 -8.83 -8.46
N GLY A 132 -20.33 -7.68 -9.09
CA GLY A 132 -21.18 -7.06 -10.11
C GLY A 132 -22.18 -6.01 -9.61
N ASP A 133 -22.35 -5.85 -8.31
CA ASP A 133 -23.19 -4.79 -7.74
C ASP A 133 -22.65 -3.40 -8.16
N PRO A 134 -23.49 -2.37 -8.35
CA PRO A 134 -23.03 -1.02 -8.65
C PRO A 134 -22.35 -0.40 -7.42
N VAL A 135 -21.29 0.37 -7.64
CA VAL A 135 -20.72 1.25 -6.61
C VAL A 135 -21.51 2.56 -6.60
N THR A 136 -21.96 2.97 -5.43
CA THR A 136 -22.82 4.16 -5.28
C THR A 136 -22.26 5.13 -4.23
N ALA A 137 -22.74 6.38 -4.27
CA ALA A 137 -22.45 7.38 -3.24
C ALA A 137 -22.90 6.94 -1.83
N HIS A 138 -23.95 6.11 -1.75
CA HIS A 138 -24.42 5.55 -0.47
C HIS A 138 -23.42 4.60 0.16
N ASP A 139 -22.60 3.90 -0.64
CA ASP A 139 -21.57 2.99 -0.13
C ASP A 139 -20.47 3.75 0.59
N PHE A 140 -20.10 4.92 0.09
CA PHE A 140 -19.14 5.82 0.74
C PHE A 140 -19.69 6.39 2.05
N VAL A 141 -20.94 6.88 2.05
CA VAL A 141 -21.58 7.39 3.28
C VAL A 141 -21.66 6.29 4.35
N TYR A 142 -22.05 5.07 3.96
CA TYR A 142 -22.06 3.92 4.86
C TYR A 142 -20.67 3.61 5.43
N SER A 143 -19.65 3.69 4.58
CA SER A 143 -18.26 3.41 4.94
C SER A 143 -17.70 4.45 5.91
N TYR A 144 -17.98 5.73 5.67
CA TYR A 144 -17.56 6.81 6.56
C TYR A 144 -18.27 6.74 7.91
N ARG A 145 -19.55 6.37 7.91
CA ARG A 145 -20.27 6.07 9.16
C ARG A 145 -19.63 4.91 9.90
N ARG A 146 -19.19 3.86 9.18
CA ARG A 146 -18.57 2.69 9.79
C ARG A 146 -17.21 3.02 10.41
N ILE A 147 -16.30 3.65 9.68
CA ILE A 147 -14.96 3.96 10.22
C ILE A 147 -15.00 4.92 11.40
N LEU A 148 -15.95 5.88 11.37
CA LEU A 148 -16.18 6.83 12.46
C LEU A 148 -16.97 6.23 13.65
N ASN A 149 -17.50 5.00 13.53
CA ASN A 149 -18.21 4.38 14.64
C ASN A 149 -17.23 4.02 15.78
N PRO A 150 -17.41 4.56 17.00
CA PRO A 150 -16.48 4.32 18.10
C PRO A 150 -16.38 2.82 18.48
N ASN A 151 -17.45 2.03 18.28
CA ASN A 151 -17.43 0.59 18.60
C ASN A 151 -16.51 -0.20 17.66
N LEU A 152 -16.28 0.27 16.43
CA LEU A 152 -15.31 -0.35 15.52
C LEU A 152 -13.86 -0.15 16.00
N ALA A 153 -13.61 0.91 16.79
CA ALA A 153 -12.29 1.26 17.32
C ALA A 153 -11.20 1.38 16.25
N SER A 154 -11.52 2.02 15.12
CA SER A 154 -10.56 2.29 14.05
C SER A 154 -9.45 3.22 14.51
N GLN A 155 -8.18 2.83 14.29
CA GLN A 155 -7.03 3.69 14.62
C GLN A 155 -6.97 4.94 13.74
N TYR A 156 -7.60 4.91 12.57
CA TYR A 156 -7.61 6.02 11.59
C TYR A 156 -8.96 6.75 11.49
N ALA A 157 -9.87 6.55 12.45
CA ALA A 157 -11.13 7.30 12.47
C ALA A 157 -10.89 8.83 12.46
N SER A 158 -9.83 9.29 13.14
CA SER A 158 -9.45 10.70 13.18
C SER A 158 -9.06 11.30 11.81
N MET A 159 -8.68 10.48 10.83
CA MET A 159 -8.43 10.95 9.46
C MET A 159 -9.67 11.58 8.82
N LEU A 160 -10.86 11.17 9.25
CA LEU A 160 -12.14 11.70 8.75
C LEU A 160 -12.67 12.87 9.59
N HIS A 161 -11.97 13.32 10.64
CA HIS A 161 -12.39 14.46 11.46
C HIS A 161 -12.39 15.81 10.72
N GLY A 162 -11.81 15.86 9.52
CA GLY A 162 -11.97 16.98 8.60
C GLY A 162 -13.38 17.16 8.05
N LEU A 163 -14.21 16.10 8.05
CA LEU A 163 -15.63 16.21 7.71
C LEU A 163 -16.40 16.95 8.81
N LYS A 164 -17.28 17.83 8.39
CA LYS A 164 -18.16 18.60 9.29
C LYS A 164 -18.87 17.67 10.28
N ASN A 165 -18.80 18.00 11.56
CA ASN A 165 -19.41 17.26 12.66
C ASN A 165 -18.98 15.78 12.83
N ALA A 166 -17.94 15.30 12.14
CA ALA A 166 -17.49 13.92 12.28
C ALA A 166 -17.06 13.59 13.73
N ARG A 167 -16.44 14.55 14.43
CA ARG A 167 -16.08 14.41 15.85
C ARG A 167 -17.30 14.23 16.74
N LYS A 168 -18.41 14.91 16.47
CA LYS A 168 -19.64 14.77 17.27
C LYS A 168 -20.20 13.36 17.22
N TYR A 169 -20.12 12.72 16.07
CA TYR A 169 -20.50 11.31 15.93
C TYR A 169 -19.48 10.38 16.59
N HIS A 170 -18.18 10.60 16.33
CA HIS A 170 -17.12 9.68 16.78
C HIS A 170 -16.81 9.78 18.28
N GLU A 171 -16.69 11.01 18.80
CA GLU A 171 -16.16 11.26 20.16
C GLU A 171 -17.24 11.64 21.17
N GLU A 172 -18.33 12.31 20.73
CA GLU A 172 -19.38 12.78 21.65
C GLU A 172 -20.57 11.81 21.74
N GLY A 173 -20.58 10.73 20.94
CA GLY A 173 -21.59 9.67 21.00
C GLY A 173 -22.97 10.06 20.43
N LEU A 174 -23.05 11.14 19.64
CA LEU A 174 -24.29 11.48 18.93
C LEU A 174 -24.56 10.43 17.85
N LYS A 175 -25.84 10.19 17.56
CA LYS A 175 -26.19 9.35 16.40
C LYS A 175 -25.83 10.07 15.09
N TRP A 176 -25.58 9.30 14.04
CA TRP A 176 -25.17 9.81 12.73
C TRP A 176 -26.13 10.90 12.21
N GLU A 177 -27.43 10.64 12.31
CA GLU A 177 -28.49 11.53 11.85
C GLU A 177 -28.59 12.81 12.70
N GLU A 178 -28.31 12.71 14.00
CA GLU A 178 -28.29 13.84 14.95
C GLU A 178 -27.04 14.69 14.78
N ALA A 179 -25.89 14.06 14.56
CA ALA A 179 -24.61 14.73 14.34
C ALA A 179 -24.61 15.53 13.03
N LYS A 180 -25.38 15.09 12.03
CA LYS A 180 -25.40 15.69 10.68
C LYS A 180 -23.99 15.77 10.09
N VAL A 181 -23.31 14.62 10.04
CA VAL A 181 -21.97 14.51 9.49
C VAL A 181 -21.96 14.97 8.04
N GLY A 182 -20.93 15.72 7.64
CA GLY A 182 -20.77 16.30 6.32
C GLY A 182 -20.47 15.30 5.20
N ALA A 183 -21.16 14.16 5.17
CA ALA A 183 -21.06 13.16 4.11
C ALA A 183 -22.49 12.74 3.71
N VAL A 184 -22.92 13.16 2.52
CA VAL A 184 -24.30 12.99 2.05
C VAL A 184 -24.31 12.45 0.63
N ALA A 185 -25.03 11.34 0.41
CA ALA A 185 -25.38 10.89 -0.94
C ALA A 185 -26.65 11.63 -1.40
N ILE A 186 -26.51 12.48 -2.41
CA ILE A 186 -27.64 13.21 -3.01
C ILE A 186 -28.48 12.25 -3.84
N ASP A 187 -27.81 11.40 -4.60
CA ASP A 187 -28.35 10.27 -5.35
C ASP A 187 -27.30 9.16 -5.44
N ASN A 188 -27.53 8.14 -6.26
CA ASN A 188 -26.59 7.02 -6.41
C ASN A 188 -25.21 7.43 -6.95
N HIS A 189 -25.11 8.53 -7.68
CA HIS A 189 -23.92 8.96 -8.38
C HIS A 189 -23.37 10.31 -7.96
N THR A 190 -24.00 10.95 -6.97
CA THR A 190 -23.60 12.27 -6.46
C THR A 190 -23.34 12.20 -4.97
N LEU A 191 -22.07 12.31 -4.58
CA LEU A 191 -21.64 12.36 -3.18
C LEU A 191 -21.19 13.76 -2.84
N GLN A 192 -21.75 14.33 -1.77
CA GLN A 192 -21.29 15.61 -1.21
C GLN A 192 -20.54 15.39 0.10
N LEU A 193 -19.35 15.97 0.17
CA LEU A 193 -18.52 16.01 1.38
C LEU A 193 -18.36 17.48 1.81
N THR A 194 -18.84 17.81 3.01
CA THR A 194 -18.68 19.13 3.61
C THR A 194 -17.59 19.06 4.66
N LEU A 195 -16.61 19.94 4.60
CA LEU A 195 -15.51 20.01 5.54
C LEU A 195 -15.82 20.93 6.72
N GLU A 196 -15.14 20.69 7.84
CA GLU A 196 -15.18 21.58 9.01
C GLU A 196 -14.43 22.88 8.76
N ASN A 197 -13.30 22.79 8.05
CA ASN A 197 -12.45 23.92 7.65
C ASN A 197 -11.93 23.71 6.24
N PRO A 198 -11.61 24.77 5.47
CA PRO A 198 -10.97 24.65 4.17
C PRO A 198 -9.66 23.87 4.31
N THR A 199 -9.51 22.80 3.54
CA THR A 199 -8.36 21.89 3.60
C THR A 199 -7.78 21.73 2.19
N PRO A 200 -6.76 22.52 1.82
CA PRO A 200 -6.23 22.53 0.43
C PRO A 200 -5.75 21.17 -0.07
N TYR A 201 -5.30 20.29 0.84
CA TYR A 201 -4.79 18.94 0.56
C TYR A 201 -5.86 17.86 0.78
N PHE A 202 -7.13 18.20 0.77
CA PHE A 202 -8.21 17.23 1.05
C PHE A 202 -8.26 16.08 0.03
N LEU A 203 -8.05 16.37 -1.25
CA LEU A 203 -8.05 15.35 -2.29
C LEU A 203 -6.93 14.33 -2.12
N GLU A 204 -5.75 14.77 -1.65
CA GLU A 204 -4.63 13.89 -1.34
C GLU A 204 -4.95 12.96 -0.16
N LEU A 205 -5.71 13.43 0.84
CA LEU A 205 -6.16 12.60 1.96
C LEU A 205 -7.08 11.45 1.51
N LEU A 206 -7.90 11.67 0.49
CA LEU A 206 -8.84 10.67 -0.03
C LEU A 206 -8.14 9.46 -0.65
N ASN A 207 -6.84 9.56 -0.93
CA ASN A 207 -6.03 8.47 -1.44
C ASN A 207 -5.59 7.48 -0.35
N HIS A 208 -5.77 7.82 0.92
CA HIS A 208 -5.53 6.91 2.02
C HIS A 208 -6.70 5.93 2.18
N TYR A 209 -6.40 4.65 2.40
CA TYR A 209 -7.41 3.58 2.45
C TYR A 209 -8.49 3.75 3.54
N SER A 210 -8.27 4.59 4.55
CA SER A 210 -9.31 4.93 5.53
C SER A 210 -10.54 5.63 4.92
N TRP A 211 -10.38 6.22 3.73
CA TRP A 211 -11.45 6.86 2.96
C TRP A 211 -12.08 5.92 1.92
N PHE A 212 -11.56 4.69 1.79
CA PHE A 212 -12.06 3.75 0.80
C PHE A 212 -13.40 3.14 1.22
N PRO A 213 -14.26 2.80 0.26
CA PRO A 213 -15.54 2.20 0.56
C PRO A 213 -15.38 0.72 0.93
N ALA A 214 -16.29 0.22 1.75
CA ALA A 214 -16.47 -1.20 2.02
C ALA A 214 -17.88 -1.61 1.60
N HIS A 215 -18.02 -2.77 0.97
CA HIS A 215 -19.28 -3.23 0.39
C HIS A 215 -20.37 -3.44 1.46
N PRO A 216 -21.43 -2.59 1.53
CA PRO A 216 -22.37 -2.62 2.65
C PRO A 216 -23.13 -3.95 2.82
N PRO A 217 -23.57 -4.64 1.73
CA PRO A 217 -24.21 -5.95 1.88
C PRO A 217 -23.27 -6.99 2.50
N THR A 218 -21.99 -7.00 2.13
CA THR A 218 -20.99 -7.90 2.73
C THR A 218 -20.77 -7.59 4.21
N ILE A 219 -20.58 -6.31 4.56
CA ILE A 219 -20.41 -5.87 5.95
C ILE A 219 -21.62 -6.29 6.80
N LYS A 220 -22.83 -6.12 6.30
CA LYS A 220 -24.07 -6.54 6.98
C LYS A 220 -24.17 -8.07 7.12
N LYS A 221 -23.87 -8.82 6.06
CA LYS A 221 -23.91 -10.29 6.05
C LYS A 221 -23.04 -10.91 7.13
N PHE A 222 -21.87 -10.31 7.41
CA PHE A 222 -20.92 -10.80 8.39
C PHE A 222 -20.98 -10.08 9.74
N ASP A 223 -21.98 -9.21 9.95
CA ASP A 223 -22.13 -8.41 11.17
C ASP A 223 -20.85 -7.63 11.52
N ALA A 224 -20.21 -7.06 10.49
CA ALA A 224 -18.88 -6.47 10.56
C ALA A 224 -18.90 -4.94 10.75
N PHE A 225 -20.08 -4.34 10.93
CA PHE A 225 -20.18 -2.87 11.04
C PHE A 225 -19.41 -2.34 12.26
N GLU A 226 -19.53 -3.02 13.40
CA GLU A 226 -18.91 -2.66 14.68
C GLU A 226 -17.90 -3.70 15.16
N LYS A 227 -17.75 -4.82 14.45
CA LYS A 227 -16.93 -5.95 14.89
C LYS A 227 -15.68 -6.08 14.06
N GLN A 228 -14.56 -6.24 14.74
CA GLN A 228 -13.26 -6.58 14.15
C GLN A 228 -13.11 -8.08 13.94
N GLY A 229 -12.17 -8.50 13.08
CA GLY A 229 -11.79 -9.91 12.90
C GLY A 229 -12.87 -10.81 12.31
N THR A 230 -13.92 -10.25 11.73
CA THR A 230 -14.99 -11.02 11.08
C THR A 230 -14.50 -11.60 9.75
N PRO A 231 -15.11 -12.70 9.25
CA PRO A 231 -14.60 -13.41 8.07
C PRO A 231 -14.88 -12.71 6.71
N TRP A 232 -15.41 -11.49 6.71
CA TRP A 232 -15.69 -10.78 5.46
C TRP A 232 -14.43 -10.46 4.63
N THR A 233 -13.26 -10.37 5.28
CA THR A 233 -11.97 -10.10 4.62
C THR A 233 -11.25 -11.36 4.14
N ARG A 234 -11.89 -12.54 4.20
CA ARG A 234 -11.31 -13.79 3.74
C ARG A 234 -11.56 -14.01 2.24
N PRO A 235 -10.70 -14.80 1.55
CA PRO A 235 -10.96 -15.22 0.19
C PRO A 235 -12.37 -15.81 0.02
N GLY A 236 -13.03 -15.44 -1.09
CA GLY A 236 -14.41 -15.83 -1.36
C GLY A 236 -15.50 -15.00 -0.67
N ASN A 237 -15.15 -14.22 0.35
CA ASN A 237 -16.08 -13.30 1.02
C ASN A 237 -15.77 -11.84 0.71
N TYR A 238 -14.50 -11.54 0.39
CA TYR A 238 -14.05 -10.17 0.16
C TYR A 238 -14.63 -9.63 -1.15
N VAL A 239 -15.45 -8.61 -1.06
CA VAL A 239 -16.01 -7.89 -2.20
C VAL A 239 -15.37 -6.50 -2.23
N GLY A 240 -14.46 -6.30 -3.18
CA GLY A 240 -13.78 -5.04 -3.44
C GLY A 240 -14.24 -4.42 -4.76
N ASN A 241 -13.86 -3.19 -5.01
CA ASN A 241 -14.13 -2.46 -6.25
C ASN A 241 -12.86 -2.04 -7.00
N GLY A 242 -11.72 -2.57 -6.57
CA GLY A 242 -10.41 -2.29 -7.17
C GLY A 242 -10.08 -3.21 -8.35
N PRO A 243 -8.86 -3.06 -8.91
CA PRO A 243 -8.41 -3.77 -10.10
C PRO A 243 -8.23 -5.28 -9.91
N PHE A 244 -8.17 -5.77 -8.66
CA PHE A 244 -7.98 -7.19 -8.36
C PHE A 244 -8.99 -7.69 -7.31
N ILE A 245 -9.16 -9.01 -7.27
CA ILE A 245 -10.02 -9.76 -6.34
C ILE A 245 -9.12 -10.63 -5.45
N LEU A 246 -9.38 -10.70 -4.15
CA LEU A 246 -8.67 -11.58 -3.24
C LEU A 246 -8.99 -13.04 -3.55
N TYR A 247 -7.99 -13.79 -4.05
CA TYR A 247 -8.14 -15.18 -4.48
C TYR A 247 -7.67 -16.17 -3.40
N GLU A 248 -6.50 -15.93 -2.81
CA GLU A 248 -5.92 -16.78 -1.78
C GLU A 248 -5.27 -15.95 -0.68
N HIS A 249 -5.34 -16.42 0.55
CA HIS A 249 -4.62 -15.87 1.69
C HIS A 249 -4.16 -17.01 2.60
N LYS A 250 -2.91 -17.42 2.41
CA LYS A 250 -2.21 -18.36 3.29
C LYS A 250 -1.31 -17.55 4.21
N VAL A 251 -1.69 -17.45 5.47
CA VAL A 251 -0.98 -16.67 6.50
C VAL A 251 0.52 -17.03 6.52
N ASN A 252 1.38 -16.03 6.57
CA ASN A 252 2.85 -16.13 6.52
C ASN A 252 3.40 -16.88 5.30
N SER A 253 2.64 -16.98 4.21
CA SER A 253 3.07 -17.67 3.00
C SER A 253 2.82 -16.84 1.75
N VAL A 254 1.56 -16.62 1.37
CA VAL A 254 1.21 -15.88 0.17
C VAL A 254 -0.19 -15.27 0.27
N ILE A 255 -0.33 -14.05 -0.23
CA ILE A 255 -1.61 -13.44 -0.55
C ILE A 255 -1.65 -13.31 -2.07
N GLU A 256 -2.58 -14.02 -2.73
CA GLU A 256 -2.76 -13.93 -4.18
C GLU A 256 -4.03 -13.13 -4.48
N VAL A 257 -3.88 -12.16 -5.37
CA VAL A 257 -5.00 -11.41 -5.93
C VAL A 257 -5.02 -11.60 -7.44
N LYS A 258 -6.21 -11.74 -8.04
CA LYS A 258 -6.42 -11.95 -9.48
C LYS A 258 -7.19 -10.80 -10.08
N LYS A 259 -6.94 -10.50 -11.36
CA LYS A 259 -7.60 -9.45 -12.11
C LYS A 259 -9.11 -9.46 -11.92
N ASN A 260 -9.69 -8.30 -11.66
CA ASN A 260 -11.12 -8.09 -11.49
C ASN A 260 -11.76 -7.71 -12.84
N PRO A 261 -12.54 -8.59 -13.46
CA PRO A 261 -13.19 -8.28 -14.75
C PRO A 261 -14.30 -7.23 -14.63
N ASN A 262 -14.79 -6.97 -13.40
CA ASN A 262 -15.82 -5.96 -13.12
C ASN A 262 -15.25 -4.59 -12.78
N TYR A 263 -13.91 -4.45 -12.69
CA TYR A 263 -13.29 -3.15 -12.44
C TYR A 263 -13.61 -2.20 -13.61
N TRP A 264 -13.96 -0.95 -13.30
CA TRP A 264 -14.39 0.02 -14.31
C TRP A 264 -13.36 0.30 -15.41
N ASP A 265 -12.06 0.16 -15.07
CA ASP A 265 -10.92 0.34 -15.99
C ASP A 265 -10.14 -0.97 -16.20
N ALA A 266 -10.82 -2.12 -16.22
CA ALA A 266 -10.20 -3.44 -16.32
C ALA A 266 -9.33 -3.60 -17.59
N GLU A 267 -9.64 -2.88 -18.67
CA GLU A 267 -8.90 -2.94 -19.93
C GLU A 267 -7.47 -2.43 -19.81
N THR A 268 -7.21 -1.47 -18.89
CA THR A 268 -5.86 -0.93 -18.67
C THR A 268 -5.02 -1.78 -17.74
N VAL A 269 -5.63 -2.71 -17.00
CA VAL A 269 -4.94 -3.63 -16.09
C VAL A 269 -4.25 -4.72 -16.88
N SER A 270 -2.93 -4.66 -16.99
CA SER A 270 -2.13 -5.60 -17.79
C SER A 270 -1.76 -6.89 -17.06
N LEU A 271 -1.74 -6.89 -15.72
CA LEU A 271 -1.42 -8.05 -14.90
C LEU A 271 -2.66 -8.95 -14.71
N GLU A 272 -2.45 -10.26 -14.77
CA GLU A 272 -3.50 -11.25 -14.47
C GLU A 272 -3.56 -11.58 -12.97
N ALA A 273 -2.42 -11.48 -12.25
CA ALA A 273 -2.37 -11.69 -10.81
C ALA A 273 -1.20 -10.96 -10.16
N ILE A 274 -1.32 -10.75 -8.83
CA ILE A 274 -0.20 -10.35 -7.97
C ILE A 274 -0.13 -11.35 -6.83
N ARG A 275 1.08 -11.86 -6.54
CA ARG A 275 1.40 -12.69 -5.38
C ARG A 275 2.26 -11.90 -4.43
N PHE A 276 1.73 -11.61 -3.28
CA PHE A 276 2.42 -10.92 -2.19
C PHE A 276 3.00 -11.94 -1.22
N TYR A 277 4.29 -11.82 -0.91
CA TYR A 277 5.00 -12.73 -0.01
C TYR A 277 5.43 -11.99 1.25
N PRO A 278 4.87 -12.30 2.43
CA PRO A 278 5.23 -11.67 3.70
C PRO A 278 6.57 -12.23 4.20
N ILE A 279 7.66 -11.64 3.75
CA ILE A 279 9.03 -12.03 4.12
C ILE A 279 9.63 -10.93 4.99
N GLU A 280 9.66 -11.14 6.32
CA GLU A 280 10.09 -10.10 7.28
C GLU A 280 11.58 -9.78 7.22
N SER A 281 12.43 -10.76 6.90
CA SER A 281 13.87 -10.56 6.81
C SER A 281 14.27 -9.98 5.45
N ALA A 282 14.77 -8.74 5.44
CA ALA A 282 15.26 -8.07 4.24
C ALA A 282 16.36 -8.91 3.50
N ASP A 283 17.22 -9.60 4.24
CA ASP A 283 18.25 -10.48 3.65
C ASP A 283 17.65 -11.73 3.00
N THR A 284 16.56 -12.25 3.55
CA THR A 284 15.81 -13.38 2.95
C THR A 284 15.07 -12.93 1.71
N GLU A 285 14.45 -11.77 1.76
CA GLU A 285 13.76 -11.14 0.64
C GLU A 285 14.73 -10.83 -0.51
N GLU A 286 15.94 -10.30 -0.21
CA GLU A 286 17.00 -10.09 -1.21
C GLU A 286 17.47 -11.42 -1.85
N ARG A 287 17.64 -12.48 -1.05
CA ARG A 287 17.98 -13.81 -1.60
C ARG A 287 16.89 -14.35 -2.54
N ALA A 288 15.63 -14.17 -2.16
CA ALA A 288 14.49 -14.54 -3.00
C ALA A 288 14.46 -13.75 -4.32
N PHE A 289 14.75 -12.44 -4.26
CA PHE A 289 14.91 -11.63 -5.47
C PHE A 289 16.05 -12.11 -6.37
N ARG A 290 17.24 -12.32 -5.81
CA ARG A 290 18.41 -12.77 -6.58
C ARG A 290 18.27 -14.18 -7.17
N SER A 291 17.45 -15.03 -6.55
CA SER A 291 17.15 -16.38 -7.08
C SER A 291 16.08 -16.37 -8.18
N GLY A 292 15.53 -15.20 -8.54
CA GLY A 292 14.43 -15.10 -9.49
C GLY A 292 13.10 -15.61 -8.94
N PHE A 293 12.93 -15.61 -7.61
CA PHE A 293 11.64 -15.93 -6.97
C PHE A 293 10.74 -14.69 -6.90
N LEU A 294 11.31 -13.47 -6.69
CA LEU A 294 10.60 -12.21 -6.61
C LEU A 294 11.01 -11.26 -7.75
N HIS A 295 10.05 -10.47 -8.23
CA HIS A 295 10.30 -9.33 -9.13
C HIS A 295 10.72 -8.09 -8.35
N LEU A 296 10.16 -7.90 -7.15
CA LEU A 296 10.35 -6.71 -6.31
C LEU A 296 10.47 -7.12 -4.85
N THR A 297 11.29 -6.36 -4.10
CA THR A 297 11.36 -6.43 -2.63
C THR A 297 10.71 -5.20 -2.02
N GLN A 298 10.16 -5.33 -0.81
CA GLN A 298 9.61 -4.19 -0.06
C GLN A 298 10.72 -3.29 0.47
N THR A 299 11.84 -3.87 0.90
CA THR A 299 12.96 -3.16 1.51
C THR A 299 14.30 -3.69 1.01
N VAL A 300 15.33 -2.88 1.22
CA VAL A 300 16.74 -3.27 1.00
C VAL A 300 17.47 -3.12 2.32
N SER A 301 18.24 -4.16 2.71
CA SER A 301 19.08 -4.10 3.90
C SER A 301 20.06 -2.91 3.79
N PRO A 302 20.20 -2.05 4.82
CA PRO A 302 21.11 -0.92 4.81
C PRO A 302 22.57 -1.30 4.49
N ASP A 303 22.98 -2.49 4.89
CA ASP A 303 24.34 -3.01 4.63
C ASP A 303 24.58 -3.35 3.15
N ARG A 304 23.52 -3.51 2.37
CA ARG A 304 23.58 -3.81 0.94
C ARG A 304 23.51 -2.58 0.04
N ILE A 305 23.01 -1.45 0.57
CA ILE A 305 22.74 -0.24 -0.23
C ILE A 305 23.98 0.25 -0.96
N ASP A 306 25.13 0.38 -0.27
CA ASP A 306 26.36 0.89 -0.89
C ASP A 306 26.87 -0.04 -1.98
N PHE A 307 26.81 -1.36 -1.74
CA PHE A 307 27.18 -2.37 -2.75
C PHE A 307 26.29 -2.31 -3.98
N LEU A 308 24.97 -2.23 -3.80
CA LEU A 308 24.01 -2.18 -4.89
C LEU A 308 24.14 -0.87 -5.68
N LYS A 309 24.31 0.28 -5.02
CA LYS A 309 24.56 1.56 -5.70
C LYS A 309 25.79 1.52 -6.61
N GLN A 310 26.85 0.84 -6.19
CA GLN A 310 28.12 0.79 -6.93
C GLN A 310 28.12 -0.26 -8.04
N ASN A 311 27.51 -1.43 -7.81
CA ASN A 311 27.64 -2.57 -8.70
C ASN A 311 26.39 -2.90 -9.50
N HIS A 312 25.21 -2.47 -9.02
CA HIS A 312 23.90 -2.78 -9.60
C HIS A 312 22.93 -1.61 -9.48
N PRO A 313 23.30 -0.40 -9.95
CA PRO A 313 22.45 0.79 -9.83
C PRO A 313 21.11 0.66 -10.57
N GLU A 314 21.01 -0.24 -11.54
CA GLU A 314 19.80 -0.49 -12.34
C GLU A 314 18.68 -1.22 -11.58
N ILE A 315 18.99 -1.88 -10.46
CA ILE A 315 18.01 -2.65 -9.67
C ILE A 315 17.63 -2.00 -8.35
N ILE A 316 18.35 -0.95 -7.92
CA ILE A 316 18.03 -0.22 -6.69
C ILE A 316 17.36 1.11 -7.01
N HIS A 317 16.21 1.36 -6.41
CA HIS A 317 15.43 2.57 -6.62
C HIS A 317 15.26 3.32 -5.29
N PHE A 318 15.46 4.63 -5.34
CA PHE A 318 15.25 5.54 -4.21
C PHE A 318 14.13 6.49 -4.58
N GLU A 319 13.01 6.36 -3.89
CA GLU A 319 11.84 7.19 -4.13
C GLU A 319 11.53 8.04 -2.89
N PRO A 320 11.06 9.28 -3.06
CA PRO A 320 10.61 10.09 -1.94
C PRO A 320 9.48 9.38 -1.17
N TYR A 321 9.58 9.41 0.13
CA TYR A 321 8.56 8.88 1.04
C TYR A 321 8.16 9.94 2.05
N LEU A 322 6.86 10.25 2.11
CA LEU A 322 6.32 11.20 3.07
C LEU A 322 6.13 10.51 4.42
N GLY A 323 7.15 10.58 5.25
CA GLY A 323 7.11 9.96 6.57
C GLY A 323 8.22 10.45 7.47
N THR A 324 7.97 10.45 8.77
CA THR A 324 8.94 10.78 9.79
C THR A 324 9.10 9.61 10.75
N TYR A 325 10.32 9.10 10.89
CA TYR A 325 10.65 8.12 11.91
C TYR A 325 10.97 8.85 13.23
N PHE A 326 10.35 8.43 14.33
CA PHE A 326 10.51 9.04 15.64
C PHE A 326 10.41 8.03 16.77
N TYR A 327 11.04 8.35 17.90
CA TYR A 327 10.87 7.63 19.15
C TYR A 327 9.72 8.23 19.95
N ARG A 328 8.92 7.37 20.58
CA ARG A 328 7.90 7.77 21.54
C ARG A 328 8.43 7.55 22.95
N PHE A 329 8.17 8.52 23.82
CA PHE A 329 8.38 8.37 25.25
C PHE A 329 7.03 8.17 25.95
N ASN A 330 6.98 7.24 26.90
CA ASN A 330 5.82 7.17 27.79
C ASN A 330 5.92 8.32 28.79
N LEU A 331 5.03 9.30 28.69
CA LEU A 331 5.06 10.52 29.49
C LEU A 331 4.54 10.31 30.93
N GLU A 332 3.91 9.17 31.20
CA GLU A 332 3.34 8.81 32.51
C GLU A 332 4.36 8.05 33.36
N GLU A 333 5.51 7.66 32.80
CA GLU A 333 6.52 6.87 33.48
C GLU A 333 7.83 7.63 33.66
N PRO A 334 8.41 7.66 34.89
CA PRO A 334 9.74 8.18 35.11
C PRO A 334 10.81 7.40 34.32
N PRO A 335 11.87 8.05 33.83
CA PRO A 335 12.18 9.49 33.97
C PRO A 335 11.57 10.36 32.84
N PHE A 336 10.68 9.81 31.99
CA PHE A 336 10.19 10.49 30.79
C PHE A 336 9.00 11.42 31.07
N ASP A 337 8.47 11.46 32.27
CA ASP A 337 7.55 12.47 32.78
C ASP A 337 8.22 13.86 32.86
N ASP A 338 9.55 13.92 33.06
CA ASP A 338 10.32 15.17 33.04
C ASP A 338 10.68 15.61 31.60
N VAL A 339 10.23 16.80 31.22
CA VAL A 339 10.52 17.39 29.90
C VAL A 339 12.01 17.59 29.63
N ARG A 340 12.81 17.84 30.70
CA ARG A 340 14.25 18.04 30.55
C ARG A 340 14.96 16.76 30.13
N VAL A 341 14.50 15.61 30.63
CA VAL A 341 15.00 14.29 30.22
C VAL A 341 14.71 14.03 28.76
N ARG A 342 13.47 14.28 28.32
CA ARG A 342 13.08 14.11 26.89
C ARG A 342 13.90 15.03 25.99
N LEU A 343 14.13 16.27 26.40
CA LEU A 343 14.97 17.21 25.66
C LEU A 343 16.41 16.72 25.57
N ALA A 344 16.97 16.19 26.68
CA ALA A 344 18.32 15.63 26.69
C ALA A 344 18.48 14.49 25.68
N PHE A 345 17.55 13.54 25.63
CA PHE A 345 17.56 12.50 24.62
C PHE A 345 17.47 13.06 23.19
N ASN A 346 16.61 14.07 22.99
CA ASN A 346 16.46 14.73 21.70
C ASN A 346 17.78 15.39 21.24
N LEU A 347 18.47 16.08 22.12
CA LEU A 347 19.74 16.75 21.82
C LEU A 347 20.91 15.77 21.67
N ALA A 348 20.91 14.67 22.42
CA ALA A 348 21.96 13.65 22.35
C ALA A 348 21.89 12.80 21.09
N THR A 349 20.74 12.77 20.38
CA THR A 349 20.54 11.95 19.18
C THR A 349 21.21 12.59 17.97
N ASP A 350 22.30 11.99 17.50
CA ASP A 350 22.98 12.39 16.24
C ASP A 350 22.21 11.87 15.03
N ARG A 351 21.25 12.66 14.56
CA ARG A 351 20.39 12.31 13.41
C ARG A 351 21.18 12.24 12.12
N GLN A 352 22.23 13.06 11.98
CA GLN A 352 23.08 13.05 10.79
C GLN A 352 23.82 11.70 10.68
N ALA A 353 24.44 11.25 11.78
CA ALA A 353 25.10 9.95 11.79
C ALA A 353 24.13 8.79 11.52
N ILE A 354 22.88 8.87 12.01
CA ILE A 354 21.87 7.85 11.74
C ILE A 354 21.56 7.76 10.24
N VAL A 355 21.26 8.88 9.58
CA VAL A 355 20.89 8.84 8.17
C VAL A 355 22.05 8.48 7.24
N GLU A 356 23.27 8.89 7.58
CA GLU A 356 24.46 8.63 6.76
C GLU A 356 25.05 7.22 6.96
N LYS A 357 25.07 6.74 8.21
CA LYS A 357 25.81 5.52 8.56
C LYS A 357 24.91 4.30 8.82
N VAL A 358 23.66 4.54 9.26
CA VAL A 358 22.74 3.45 9.62
C VAL A 358 21.72 3.21 8.51
N THR A 359 20.93 4.20 8.15
CA THR A 359 19.83 3.99 7.18
C THR A 359 20.28 4.10 5.72
N LYS A 360 21.22 4.97 5.38
CA LYS A 360 21.88 5.10 4.06
C LYS A 360 20.98 5.26 2.83
N GLY A 361 19.67 5.32 3.03
CA GLY A 361 18.66 5.37 1.95
C GLY A 361 18.37 6.78 1.43
N GLY A 362 19.16 7.80 1.81
CA GLY A 362 18.94 9.19 1.37
C GLY A 362 17.94 9.96 2.23
N GLN A 363 17.59 9.45 3.42
CA GLN A 363 16.71 10.13 4.36
C GLN A 363 17.33 11.46 4.81
N VAL A 364 16.48 12.43 5.16
CA VAL A 364 16.87 13.74 5.68
C VAL A 364 16.78 13.73 7.21
N PRO A 365 17.78 14.25 7.94
CA PRO A 365 17.71 14.36 9.39
C PRO A 365 16.50 15.20 9.83
N ALA A 366 15.55 14.60 10.55
CA ALA A 366 14.32 15.25 10.95
C ALA A 366 14.58 16.33 12.02
N ARG A 367 14.08 17.54 11.79
CA ARG A 367 14.11 18.66 12.75
C ARG A 367 12.73 18.94 13.37
N CYS A 368 11.67 18.46 12.73
CA CYS A 368 10.28 18.58 13.17
C CYS A 368 9.53 17.28 12.80
N PHE A 369 8.32 17.12 13.34
CA PHE A 369 7.48 15.96 13.07
C PHE A 369 6.97 15.94 11.62
N THR A 370 6.57 17.09 11.11
CA THR A 370 6.14 17.22 9.71
C THR A 370 7.37 17.30 8.80
N PRO A 371 7.54 16.41 7.83
CA PRO A 371 8.67 16.44 6.92
C PRO A 371 8.64 17.67 6.01
N PRO A 372 9.78 18.15 5.51
CA PRO A 372 9.83 19.24 4.56
C PRO A 372 9.16 18.84 3.23
N GLY A 373 8.54 19.81 2.55
CA GLY A 373 7.86 19.58 1.28
C GLY A 373 6.40 19.13 1.42
N THR A 374 5.82 19.23 2.61
CA THR A 374 4.38 19.06 2.86
C THR A 374 3.70 20.43 2.88
N GLY A 375 2.69 20.64 2.05
CA GLY A 375 1.86 21.85 1.96
C GLY A 375 2.28 22.80 0.86
#